data_beff40bd37147bdfcf897ed3ec33329d
#
_entry.id   beff40bd37147bdfcf897ed3ec33329d
#
_cell.length_a   1.000
_cell.length_b   1.000
_cell.length_c   1.000
_cell.angle_alpha   90.00
_cell.angle_beta   90.00
_cell.angle_gamma   90.00
#
_symmetry.space_group_name_H-M   'P 1'
#
loop_
_entity.id
_entity.type
_entity.pdbx_description
1 polymer ?
#
loop_
_entity_poly.entity_id
_entity_poly.type
_entity_poly.pdbx_seq_one_letter_code
_entity_poly.pdbx_strand_id
1 'polypeptide(L)'
;MEHSIQSLLFSIFAFALGAAVGSFLNVCIYRWPVDLSINQPRRSFCPQCKQPIPWHQNLPLLSWLALRGRCANCGAKIPFRYFAVELVTALLFLAIWQRFPPHVAIAYWIFVSLLIIGTFIDFEHFIIPDRVTIGGTIAGVACSIVVPALMQTNSRLAAGVRSALAAALGYVILWIVLEAGKIAFGRKRIGFDATTPFTWTKRDDDDAHFIVGTEESLWSEYFAREKDRLLLQGDEVRIDDRDYGSVTLTFHYDRVNAGGDVLMLDDLTHISGVTRELVIPREAMGRGDLKFLAAIGAFLGWRAVLFSLFAGSLLGSVIGLVTLLVGRPVWSAKLPFGPYLAFGALAWVFFGETVLRWYGILLRP
;
A
#
# COMPACT_ATOMS: atom_id res chain seq x y z
N MET A 1 -36.73 25.05 13.10
CA MET A 1 -35.49 25.87 13.23
C MET A 1 -34.47 25.19 14.15
N GLU A 2 -34.81 24.67 15.30
CA GLU A 2 -33.88 23.93 16.19
C GLU A 2 -33.25 22.70 15.56
N HIS A 3 -34.03 21.83 14.91
CA HIS A 3 -33.51 20.65 14.21
C HIS A 3 -32.50 21.01 13.10
N SER A 4 -32.68 22.15 12.43
CA SER A 4 -31.77 22.62 11.39
C SER A 4 -30.43 23.11 11.98
N ILE A 5 -30.48 23.79 13.12
CA ILE A 5 -29.28 24.26 13.83
C ILE A 5 -28.48 23.09 14.40
N GLN A 6 -29.15 22.12 15.03
CA GLN A 6 -28.50 20.91 15.55
C GLN A 6 -27.80 20.13 14.43
N SER A 7 -28.49 19.90 13.32
CA SER A 7 -27.91 19.22 12.15
C SER A 7 -26.67 19.93 11.61
N LEU A 8 -26.70 21.27 11.55
CA LEU A 8 -25.55 22.08 11.14
C LEU A 8 -24.38 21.95 12.12
N LEU A 9 -24.64 22.04 13.42
CA LEU A 9 -23.62 21.92 14.45
C LEU A 9 -22.91 20.55 14.41
N PHE A 10 -23.69 19.46 14.27
CA PHE A 10 -23.12 18.12 14.14
C PHE A 10 -22.33 17.93 12.84
N SER A 11 -22.74 18.57 11.75
CA SER A 11 -22.00 18.56 10.49
C SER A 11 -20.66 19.29 10.60
N ILE A 12 -20.64 20.46 11.27
CA ILE A 12 -19.41 21.19 11.57
C ILE A 12 -18.49 20.36 12.48
N PHE A 13 -19.07 19.71 13.50
CA PHE A 13 -18.31 18.83 14.39
C PHE A 13 -17.69 17.66 13.64
N ALA A 14 -18.45 16.98 12.77
CA ALA A 14 -17.95 15.86 11.97
C ALA A 14 -16.78 16.28 11.06
N PHE A 15 -16.89 17.45 10.42
CA PHE A 15 -15.81 18.02 9.60
C PHE A 15 -14.56 18.34 10.44
N ALA A 16 -14.73 19.04 11.57
CA ALA A 16 -13.62 19.41 12.43
C ALA A 16 -12.92 18.18 13.05
N LEU A 17 -13.71 17.19 13.48
CA LEU A 17 -13.20 15.91 13.97
C LEU A 17 -12.43 15.17 12.88
N GLY A 18 -12.97 15.14 11.65
CA GLY A 18 -12.31 14.54 10.51
C GLY A 18 -10.97 15.21 10.18
N ALA A 19 -10.90 16.55 10.24
CA ALA A 19 -9.65 17.29 10.06
C ALA A 19 -8.63 16.96 11.17
N ALA A 20 -9.05 16.89 12.42
CA ALA A 20 -8.20 16.52 13.56
C ALA A 20 -7.68 15.07 13.45
N VAL A 21 -8.56 14.13 13.08
CA VAL A 21 -8.17 12.75 12.79
C VAL A 21 -7.20 12.73 11.62
N GLY A 22 -7.46 13.43 10.52
CA GLY A 22 -6.58 13.53 9.35
C GLY A 22 -5.16 13.99 9.70
N SER A 23 -5.04 14.96 10.61
CA SER A 23 -3.74 15.39 11.13
C SER A 23 -3.02 14.25 11.87
N PHE A 24 -3.73 13.44 12.65
CA PHE A 24 -3.17 12.26 13.29
C PHE A 24 -2.82 11.15 12.26
N LEU A 25 -3.65 10.95 11.22
CA LEU A 25 -3.35 9.99 10.16
C LEU A 25 -2.02 10.34 9.46
N ASN A 26 -1.70 11.62 9.27
CA ASN A 26 -0.40 12.05 8.73
C ASN A 26 0.77 11.56 9.60
N VAL A 27 0.62 11.51 10.92
CA VAL A 27 1.66 10.95 11.81
C VAL A 27 1.80 9.44 11.58
N CYS A 28 0.68 8.72 11.43
CA CYS A 28 0.70 7.29 11.14
C CYS A 28 1.34 7.00 9.78
N ILE A 29 0.95 7.75 8.73
CA ILE A 29 1.49 7.61 7.36
C ILE A 29 3.02 7.83 7.34
N TYR A 30 3.51 8.81 8.10
CA TYR A 30 4.95 9.10 8.15
C TYR A 30 5.74 8.08 8.97
N ARG A 31 5.18 7.57 10.09
CA ARG A 31 5.96 6.78 11.07
C ARG A 31 5.87 5.27 10.88
N TRP A 32 4.71 4.74 10.48
CA TRP A 32 4.51 3.28 10.39
C TRP A 32 5.36 2.58 9.34
N PRO A 33 5.62 3.15 8.14
CA PRO A 33 6.47 2.50 7.15
C PRO A 33 7.92 2.29 7.60
N VAL A 34 8.41 3.14 8.50
CA VAL A 34 9.78 3.12 9.02
C VAL A 34 9.84 2.63 10.48
N ASP A 35 8.81 1.90 10.92
CA ASP A 35 8.68 1.30 12.26
C ASP A 35 8.90 2.26 13.45
N LEU A 36 8.69 3.56 13.23
CA LEU A 36 8.75 4.54 14.30
C LEU A 36 7.50 4.51 15.18
N SER A 37 7.71 4.74 16.48
CA SER A 37 6.62 4.87 17.43
C SER A 37 5.77 6.12 17.17
N ILE A 38 4.42 5.98 17.20
CA ILE A 38 3.52 7.13 17.13
C ILE A 38 3.56 8.00 18.38
N ASN A 39 4.04 7.46 19.51
CA ASN A 39 4.09 8.13 20.80
C ASN A 39 5.43 8.81 21.09
N GLN A 40 6.48 8.56 20.31
CA GLN A 40 7.81 9.12 20.51
C GLN A 40 8.39 9.66 19.19
N PRO A 41 8.67 10.97 19.12
CA PRO A 41 8.33 12.02 20.09
C PRO A 41 6.82 12.31 20.13
N ARG A 42 6.30 12.74 21.30
CA ARG A 42 4.87 13.01 21.49
C ARG A 42 4.32 14.14 20.62
N ARG A 43 5.18 15.10 20.23
CA ARG A 43 4.79 16.25 19.40
C ARG A 43 5.24 16.04 17.96
N SER A 44 4.51 16.66 17.04
CA SER A 44 4.96 16.80 15.65
C SER A 44 6.19 17.70 15.61
N PHE A 45 7.11 17.42 14.72
CA PHE A 45 8.34 18.18 14.54
C PHE A 45 8.61 18.41 13.05
N CYS A 46 9.36 19.44 12.74
CA CYS A 46 9.80 19.67 11.37
C CYS A 46 10.92 18.66 11.01
N PRO A 47 10.81 17.89 9.92
CA PRO A 47 11.85 16.93 9.54
C PRO A 47 13.22 17.58 9.27
N GLN A 48 13.24 18.80 8.81
CA GLN A 48 14.47 19.52 8.47
C GLN A 48 15.17 20.16 9.69
N CYS A 49 14.48 21.04 10.43
CA CYS A 49 15.10 21.72 11.57
C CYS A 49 14.92 21.00 12.91
N LYS A 50 14.21 19.85 12.94
CA LYS A 50 13.93 19.03 14.14
C LYS A 50 13.19 19.77 15.27
N GLN A 51 12.81 21.03 15.07
CA GLN A 51 12.07 21.80 16.07
C GLN A 51 10.65 21.28 16.25
N PRO A 52 10.16 21.13 17.51
CA PRO A 52 8.78 20.72 17.76
C PRO A 52 7.80 21.81 17.29
N ILE A 53 6.70 21.37 16.68
CA ILE A 53 5.66 22.26 16.18
C ILE A 53 4.71 22.59 17.34
N PRO A 54 4.54 23.89 17.73
CA PRO A 54 3.60 24.27 18.76
C PRO A 54 2.15 24.02 18.30
N TRP A 55 1.24 23.82 19.25
CA TRP A 55 -0.15 23.40 18.97
C TRP A 55 -0.90 24.37 18.04
N HIS A 56 -0.69 25.68 18.18
CA HIS A 56 -1.34 26.71 17.34
C HIS A 56 -0.83 26.71 15.88
N GLN A 57 0.35 26.14 15.63
CA GLN A 57 0.88 25.92 14.29
C GLN A 57 0.58 24.50 13.75
N ASN A 58 -0.19 23.72 14.50
CA ASN A 58 -0.64 22.38 14.15
C ASN A 58 -2.16 22.26 14.11
N LEU A 59 -2.86 23.37 13.93
CA LEU A 59 -4.31 23.38 13.71
C LEU A 59 -4.59 22.82 12.31
N PRO A 60 -5.38 21.73 12.21
CA PRO A 60 -5.61 21.06 10.93
C PRO A 60 -6.16 22.03 9.88
N LEU A 61 -5.69 21.90 8.64
CA LEU A 61 -6.01 22.73 7.49
C LEU A 61 -5.55 24.19 7.64
N LEU A 62 -5.89 24.84 8.76
CA LEU A 62 -5.68 26.27 8.99
C LEU A 62 -4.20 26.62 9.04
N SER A 63 -3.39 25.83 9.75
CA SER A 63 -1.96 26.13 9.90
C SER A 63 -1.22 26.01 8.57
N TRP A 64 -1.55 25.01 7.76
CA TRP A 64 -0.92 24.82 6.45
C TRP A 64 -1.24 26.01 5.52
N LEU A 65 -2.49 26.48 5.50
CA LEU A 65 -2.91 27.65 4.70
C LEU A 65 -2.27 28.93 5.21
N ALA A 66 -2.30 29.19 6.53
CA ALA A 66 -1.74 30.39 7.14
C ALA A 66 -0.22 30.50 6.92
N LEU A 67 0.49 29.38 7.03
CA LEU A 67 1.94 29.29 6.83
C LEU A 67 2.33 29.09 5.36
N ARG A 68 1.37 29.07 4.44
CA ARG A 68 1.56 28.85 2.99
C ARG A 68 2.40 27.60 2.69
N GLY A 69 2.14 26.52 3.44
CA GLY A 69 2.86 25.24 3.29
C GLY A 69 4.35 25.31 3.64
N ARG A 70 4.74 26.16 4.61
CA ARG A 70 6.14 26.31 5.04
C ARG A 70 6.28 26.19 6.55
N CYS A 71 7.42 25.70 6.99
CA CYS A 71 7.77 25.69 8.42
C CYS A 71 7.94 27.12 8.92
N ALA A 72 7.30 27.47 10.04
CA ALA A 72 7.39 28.81 10.62
C ALA A 72 8.81 29.15 11.12
N ASN A 73 9.63 28.13 11.45
CA ASN A 73 10.97 28.33 12.01
C ASN A 73 12.06 28.39 10.93
N CYS A 74 12.08 27.44 9.97
CA CYS A 74 13.18 27.32 8.98
C CYS A 74 12.73 27.61 7.55
N GLY A 75 11.44 27.89 7.29
CA GLY A 75 10.91 28.14 5.94
C GLY A 75 10.83 26.92 5.02
N ALA A 76 11.26 25.73 5.46
CA ALA A 76 11.22 24.52 4.65
C ALA A 76 9.79 24.20 4.19
N LYS A 77 9.66 23.69 2.95
CA LYS A 77 8.35 23.34 2.37
C LYS A 77 7.75 22.14 3.09
N ILE A 78 6.47 22.26 3.49
CA ILE A 78 5.65 21.17 4.01
C ILE A 78 4.88 20.59 2.82
N PRO A 79 5.04 19.29 2.50
CA PRO A 79 4.36 18.67 1.36
C PRO A 79 2.85 18.89 1.38
N PHE A 80 2.25 19.12 0.22
CA PHE A 80 0.79 19.30 0.05
C PHE A 80 -0.01 18.11 0.57
N ARG A 81 0.59 16.92 0.58
CA ARG A 81 -0.01 15.70 1.13
C ARG A 81 -0.62 15.90 2.52
N TYR A 82 0.07 16.64 3.42
CA TYR A 82 -0.43 16.87 4.78
C TYR A 82 -1.79 17.56 4.76
N PHE A 83 -1.92 18.61 3.98
CA PHE A 83 -3.19 19.32 3.79
C PHE A 83 -4.24 18.42 3.11
N ALA A 84 -3.84 17.66 2.08
CA ALA A 84 -4.75 16.81 1.33
C ALA A 84 -5.34 15.69 2.21
N VAL A 85 -4.53 15.03 3.05
CA VAL A 85 -5.00 14.00 3.99
C VAL A 85 -6.00 14.59 4.98
N GLU A 86 -5.70 15.75 5.57
CA GLU A 86 -6.61 16.41 6.50
C GLU A 86 -7.93 16.80 5.85
N LEU A 87 -7.89 17.36 4.64
CA LEU A 87 -9.08 17.78 3.90
C LEU A 87 -9.93 16.59 3.46
N VAL A 88 -9.32 15.56 2.87
CA VAL A 88 -10.04 14.36 2.43
C VAL A 88 -10.69 13.66 3.61
N THR A 89 -9.99 13.54 4.74
CA THR A 89 -10.56 12.94 5.96
C THR A 89 -11.74 13.76 6.47
N ALA A 90 -11.62 15.08 6.53
CA ALA A 90 -12.71 15.97 6.96
C ALA A 90 -13.95 15.86 6.07
N LEU A 91 -13.76 15.86 4.74
CA LEU A 91 -14.84 15.73 3.77
C LEU A 91 -15.53 14.38 3.83
N LEU A 92 -14.76 13.28 3.98
CA LEU A 92 -15.32 11.93 4.10
C LEU A 92 -16.09 11.76 5.41
N PHE A 93 -15.58 12.29 6.54
CA PHE A 93 -16.29 12.24 7.80
C PHE A 93 -17.62 12.99 7.72
N LEU A 94 -17.62 14.18 7.11
CA LEU A 94 -18.83 14.96 6.88
C LEU A 94 -19.82 14.22 5.96
N ALA A 95 -19.36 13.69 4.84
CA ALA A 95 -20.22 12.99 3.87
C ALA A 95 -20.86 11.73 4.49
N ILE A 96 -20.09 10.95 5.26
CA ILE A 96 -20.56 9.78 5.97
C ILE A 96 -21.58 10.18 7.05
N TRP A 97 -21.30 11.24 7.80
CA TRP A 97 -22.23 11.73 8.81
C TRP A 97 -23.59 12.13 8.24
N GLN A 98 -23.58 12.77 7.07
CA GLN A 98 -24.82 13.21 6.40
C GLN A 98 -25.61 12.04 5.77
N ARG A 99 -24.91 10.91 5.49
CA ARG A 99 -25.51 9.78 4.74
C ARG A 99 -26.01 8.65 5.62
N PHE A 100 -25.38 8.45 6.80
CA PHE A 100 -25.58 7.27 7.63
C PHE A 100 -26.01 7.64 9.07
N PRO A 101 -26.75 6.77 9.76
CA PRO A 101 -27.06 6.97 11.17
C PRO A 101 -25.77 6.97 12.02
N PRO A 102 -25.76 7.68 13.17
CA PRO A 102 -24.54 7.93 13.95
C PRO A 102 -23.70 6.69 14.28
N HIS A 103 -24.33 5.59 14.69
CA HIS A 103 -23.63 4.36 15.04
C HIS A 103 -22.94 3.70 13.85
N VAL A 104 -23.51 3.79 12.64
CA VAL A 104 -22.90 3.33 11.40
C VAL A 104 -21.81 4.30 10.94
N ALA A 105 -22.06 5.61 11.06
CA ALA A 105 -21.11 6.64 10.70
C ALA A 105 -19.78 6.51 11.45
N ILE A 106 -19.82 6.23 12.76
CA ILE A 106 -18.62 6.02 13.58
C ILE A 106 -17.82 4.81 13.07
N ALA A 107 -18.47 3.71 12.75
CA ALA A 107 -17.78 2.54 12.18
C ALA A 107 -17.13 2.85 10.82
N TYR A 108 -17.83 3.60 9.97
CA TYR A 108 -17.26 4.03 8.69
C TYR A 108 -16.15 5.09 8.84
N TRP A 109 -16.15 5.92 9.88
CA TRP A 109 -15.03 6.82 10.17
C TRP A 109 -13.75 6.05 10.48
N ILE A 110 -13.84 4.96 11.26
CA ILE A 110 -12.72 4.05 11.51
C ILE A 110 -12.27 3.44 10.18
N PHE A 111 -13.20 2.94 9.39
CA PHE A 111 -12.90 2.30 8.10
C PHE A 111 -12.19 3.23 7.13
N VAL A 112 -12.72 4.44 6.89
CA VAL A 112 -12.09 5.38 5.94
C VAL A 112 -10.74 5.89 6.43
N SER A 113 -10.54 5.99 7.75
CA SER A 113 -9.23 6.32 8.32
C SER A 113 -8.18 5.25 7.95
N LEU A 114 -8.53 3.98 8.04
CA LEU A 114 -7.66 2.87 7.63
C LEU A 114 -7.41 2.86 6.12
N LEU A 115 -8.45 3.15 5.30
CA LEU A 115 -8.29 3.27 3.85
C LEU A 115 -7.32 4.40 3.49
N ILE A 116 -7.44 5.58 4.13
CA ILE A 116 -6.56 6.73 3.88
C ILE A 116 -5.12 6.38 4.24
N ILE A 117 -4.88 5.82 5.44
CA ILE A 117 -3.52 5.42 5.84
C ILE A 117 -2.93 4.43 4.84
N GLY A 118 -3.66 3.34 4.53
CA GLY A 118 -3.20 2.32 3.59
C GLY A 118 -2.90 2.89 2.21
N THR A 119 -3.79 3.74 1.70
CA THR A 119 -3.64 4.40 0.40
C THR A 119 -2.39 5.27 0.31
N PHE A 120 -2.19 6.15 1.28
CA PHE A 120 -1.05 7.09 1.23
C PHE A 120 0.28 6.40 1.52
N ILE A 121 0.33 5.38 2.36
CA ILE A 121 1.54 4.59 2.57
C ILE A 121 1.86 3.79 1.31
N ASP A 122 0.86 3.17 0.67
CA ASP A 122 1.08 2.38 -0.54
C ASP A 122 1.54 3.25 -1.72
N PHE A 123 1.04 4.49 -1.83
CA PHE A 123 1.53 5.45 -2.84
C PHE A 123 3.01 5.82 -2.68
N GLU A 124 3.53 5.88 -1.45
CA GLU A 124 4.89 6.34 -1.19
C GLU A 124 5.89 5.20 -1.05
N HIS A 125 5.46 4.08 -0.46
CA HIS A 125 6.35 2.99 -0.06
C HIS A 125 6.03 1.65 -0.72
N PHE A 126 4.95 1.54 -1.51
CA PHE A 126 4.48 0.29 -2.12
C PHE A 126 4.27 -0.86 -1.13
N ILE A 127 3.91 -0.53 0.09
CA ILE A 127 3.60 -1.46 1.18
C ILE A 127 2.34 -1.03 1.91
N ILE A 128 1.60 -1.99 2.47
CA ILE A 128 0.50 -1.71 3.39
C ILE A 128 0.82 -2.40 4.72
N PRO A 129 1.11 -1.64 5.79
CA PRO A 129 1.50 -2.19 7.09
C PRO A 129 0.46 -3.13 7.70
N ASP A 130 0.90 -4.15 8.42
CA ASP A 130 0.01 -5.11 9.09
C ASP A 130 -0.90 -4.46 10.14
N ARG A 131 -0.48 -3.34 10.72
CA ARG A 131 -1.32 -2.52 11.62
C ARG A 131 -2.59 -2.02 10.93
N VAL A 132 -2.50 -1.67 9.64
CA VAL A 132 -3.65 -1.22 8.84
C VAL A 132 -4.48 -2.41 8.36
N THR A 133 -3.85 -3.47 7.90
CA THR A 133 -4.53 -4.59 7.25
C THR A 133 -5.08 -5.59 8.27
N ILE A 134 -4.24 -6.16 9.13
CA ILE A 134 -4.65 -7.10 10.18
C ILE A 134 -5.45 -6.35 11.25
N GLY A 135 -4.91 -5.22 11.73
CA GLY A 135 -5.62 -4.35 12.68
C GLY A 135 -6.96 -3.89 12.14
N GLY A 136 -7.02 -3.53 10.84
CA GLY A 136 -8.24 -3.17 10.15
C GLY A 136 -9.25 -4.31 10.06
N THR A 137 -8.80 -5.54 9.77
CA THR A 137 -9.69 -6.72 9.75
C THR A 137 -10.30 -6.98 11.12
N ILE A 138 -9.48 -6.93 12.19
CA ILE A 138 -9.95 -7.09 13.56
C ILE A 138 -10.95 -5.98 13.93
N ALA A 139 -10.64 -4.73 13.61
CA ALA A 139 -11.53 -3.59 13.84
C ALA A 139 -12.85 -3.75 13.07
N GLY A 140 -12.80 -4.22 11.81
CA GLY A 140 -13.99 -4.46 10.98
C GLY A 140 -14.92 -5.52 11.58
N VAL A 141 -14.37 -6.65 12.03
CA VAL A 141 -15.14 -7.70 12.70
C VAL A 141 -15.75 -7.17 14.00
N ALA A 142 -14.96 -6.46 14.82
CA ALA A 142 -15.45 -5.86 16.07
C ALA A 142 -16.57 -4.84 15.82
N CYS A 143 -16.39 -3.92 14.86
CA CYS A 143 -17.42 -2.97 14.45
C CYS A 143 -18.69 -3.67 13.96
N SER A 144 -18.56 -4.74 13.19
CA SER A 144 -19.71 -5.51 12.67
C SER A 144 -20.49 -6.21 13.79
N ILE A 145 -19.82 -6.70 14.82
CA ILE A 145 -20.47 -7.28 16.00
C ILE A 145 -21.23 -6.21 16.81
N VAL A 146 -20.62 -5.02 16.98
CA VAL A 146 -21.23 -3.91 17.73
C VAL A 146 -22.36 -3.26 16.92
N VAL A 147 -22.20 -3.17 15.60
CA VAL A 147 -23.14 -2.55 14.65
C VAL A 147 -23.55 -3.58 13.59
N PRO A 148 -24.47 -4.52 13.90
CA PRO A 148 -24.86 -5.59 12.98
C PRO A 148 -25.45 -5.11 11.65
N ALA A 149 -25.93 -3.87 11.61
CA ALA A 149 -26.43 -3.21 10.40
C ALA A 149 -25.37 -3.13 9.27
N LEU A 150 -24.07 -3.11 9.60
CA LEU A 150 -22.98 -3.17 8.60
C LEU A 150 -23.05 -4.44 7.75
N MET A 151 -23.49 -5.56 8.35
CA MET A 151 -23.61 -6.86 7.69
C MET A 151 -25.06 -7.19 7.31
N GLN A 152 -25.95 -6.19 7.29
CA GLN A 152 -27.37 -6.33 6.93
C GLN A 152 -28.07 -7.44 7.72
N THR A 153 -27.85 -7.47 9.03
CA THR A 153 -28.47 -8.43 9.97
C THR A 153 -28.75 -7.75 11.31
N ASN A 154 -29.64 -8.35 12.11
CA ASN A 154 -29.94 -7.88 13.46
C ASN A 154 -29.19 -8.68 14.53
N SER A 155 -28.60 -9.82 14.19
CA SER A 155 -27.89 -10.69 15.11
C SER A 155 -26.40 -10.33 15.14
N ARG A 156 -25.86 -10.07 16.33
CA ARG A 156 -24.42 -9.80 16.55
C ARG A 156 -23.54 -10.96 16.12
N LEU A 157 -23.94 -12.19 16.46
CA LEU A 157 -23.21 -13.39 16.08
C LEU A 157 -23.19 -13.56 14.55
N ALA A 158 -24.35 -13.43 13.89
CA ALA A 158 -24.44 -13.53 12.45
C ALA A 158 -23.61 -12.42 11.75
N ALA A 159 -23.59 -11.22 12.31
CA ALA A 159 -22.76 -10.12 11.80
C ALA A 159 -21.27 -10.44 11.89
N GLY A 160 -20.80 -10.94 13.04
CA GLY A 160 -19.41 -11.36 13.21
C GLY A 160 -19.00 -12.47 12.23
N VAL A 161 -19.84 -13.50 12.09
CA VAL A 161 -19.60 -14.60 11.14
C VAL A 161 -19.57 -14.10 9.68
N ARG A 162 -20.55 -13.28 9.27
CA ARG A 162 -20.59 -12.72 7.91
C ARG A 162 -19.38 -11.84 7.62
N SER A 163 -18.96 -11.03 8.58
CA SER A 163 -17.78 -10.17 8.50
C SER A 163 -16.49 -11.01 8.34
N ALA A 164 -16.31 -12.02 9.18
CA ALA A 164 -15.16 -12.92 9.11
C ALA A 164 -15.11 -13.72 7.79
N LEU A 165 -16.26 -14.23 7.33
CA LEU A 165 -16.34 -14.91 6.03
C LEU A 165 -16.05 -13.97 4.85
N ALA A 166 -16.52 -12.72 4.90
CA ALA A 166 -16.23 -11.73 3.87
C ALA A 166 -14.75 -11.32 3.87
N ALA A 167 -14.13 -11.22 5.04
CA ALA A 167 -12.69 -11.02 5.16
C ALA A 167 -11.89 -12.19 4.57
N ALA A 168 -12.26 -13.43 4.94
CA ALA A 168 -11.65 -14.63 4.39
C ALA A 168 -11.79 -14.70 2.86
N LEU A 169 -12.98 -14.37 2.32
CA LEU A 169 -13.23 -14.33 0.89
C LEU A 169 -12.30 -13.32 0.20
N GLY A 170 -12.17 -12.09 0.75
CA GLY A 170 -11.30 -11.06 0.18
C GLY A 170 -9.84 -11.51 0.13
N TYR A 171 -9.36 -12.15 1.19
CA TYR A 171 -8.01 -12.70 1.24
C TYR A 171 -7.82 -13.82 0.22
N VAL A 172 -8.73 -14.81 0.19
CA VAL A 172 -8.63 -16.01 -0.65
C VAL A 172 -8.71 -15.66 -2.13
N ILE A 173 -9.59 -14.76 -2.55
CA ILE A 173 -9.69 -14.38 -3.97
C ILE A 173 -8.36 -13.80 -4.47
N LEU A 174 -7.78 -12.83 -3.76
CA LEU A 174 -6.51 -12.26 -4.18
C LEU A 174 -5.34 -13.23 -4.00
N TRP A 175 -5.40 -14.13 -3.03
CA TRP A 175 -4.42 -15.20 -2.89
C TRP A 175 -4.43 -16.13 -4.12
N ILE A 176 -5.61 -16.53 -4.61
CA ILE A 176 -5.74 -17.32 -5.83
C ILE A 176 -5.17 -16.57 -7.04
N VAL A 177 -5.48 -15.28 -7.19
CA VAL A 177 -4.94 -14.44 -8.27
C VAL A 177 -3.41 -14.35 -8.18
N LEU A 178 -2.87 -14.19 -6.98
CA LEU A 178 -1.42 -14.13 -6.75
C LEU A 178 -0.74 -15.46 -7.11
N GLU A 179 -1.28 -16.61 -6.68
CA GLU A 179 -0.70 -17.92 -7.01
C GLU A 179 -0.84 -18.25 -8.51
N ALA A 180 -1.98 -17.93 -9.12
CA ALA A 180 -2.16 -18.06 -10.57
C ALA A 180 -1.19 -17.13 -11.34
N GLY A 181 -0.97 -15.91 -10.86
CA GLY A 181 -0.01 -14.98 -11.41
C GLY A 181 1.44 -15.48 -11.32
N LYS A 182 1.82 -16.13 -10.22
CA LYS A 182 3.14 -16.78 -10.09
C LYS A 182 3.33 -17.92 -11.08
N ILE A 183 2.28 -18.72 -11.32
CA ILE A 183 2.35 -19.83 -12.29
C ILE A 183 2.47 -19.28 -13.71
N ALA A 184 1.71 -18.23 -14.05
CA ALA A 184 1.65 -17.67 -15.40
C ALA A 184 2.85 -16.75 -15.72
N PHE A 185 3.30 -15.94 -14.75
CA PHE A 185 4.25 -14.83 -14.96
C PHE A 185 5.39 -14.77 -13.93
N GLY A 186 5.50 -15.78 -13.07
CA GLY A 186 6.35 -15.74 -11.86
C GLY A 186 7.86 -15.69 -12.10
N ARG A 187 8.33 -15.67 -13.36
CA ARG A 187 9.74 -15.55 -13.72
C ARG A 187 9.88 -14.69 -14.96
N LYS A 188 10.48 -13.52 -14.83
CA LYS A 188 10.93 -12.75 -16.01
C LYS A 188 12.30 -13.27 -16.40
N ARG A 189 12.35 -13.97 -17.54
CA ARG A 189 13.60 -14.37 -18.16
C ARG A 189 14.07 -13.24 -19.09
N ILE A 190 15.25 -12.73 -18.84
CA ILE A 190 15.92 -11.79 -19.71
C ILE A 190 17.02 -12.59 -20.39
N GLY A 191 16.79 -12.96 -21.66
CA GLY A 191 17.81 -13.57 -22.51
C GLY A 191 18.63 -12.48 -23.19
N PHE A 192 19.93 -12.69 -23.29
CA PHE A 192 20.85 -11.84 -24.02
C PHE A 192 21.27 -12.53 -25.30
N ASP A 193 21.28 -11.81 -26.42
CA ASP A 193 21.65 -12.37 -27.75
C ASP A 193 23.13 -12.82 -27.80
N ALA A 194 23.96 -12.25 -26.92
CA ALA A 194 25.36 -12.62 -26.74
C ALA A 194 25.69 -12.80 -25.26
N THR A 195 26.81 -13.49 -24.99
CA THR A 195 27.33 -13.57 -23.61
C THR A 195 27.62 -12.16 -23.09
N THR A 196 26.89 -11.78 -22.05
CA THR A 196 26.91 -10.43 -21.49
C THR A 196 27.67 -10.47 -20.17
N PRO A 197 28.67 -9.59 -19.95
CA PRO A 197 29.36 -9.53 -18.67
C PRO A 197 28.42 -9.05 -17.58
N PHE A 198 28.56 -9.62 -16.39
CA PHE A 198 27.89 -9.13 -15.19
C PHE A 198 28.91 -8.92 -14.07
N THR A 199 28.62 -7.95 -13.21
CA THR A 199 29.46 -7.61 -12.07
C THR A 199 28.59 -7.21 -10.89
N TRP A 200 28.83 -7.79 -9.75
CA TRP A 200 28.31 -7.34 -8.46
C TRP A 200 29.46 -6.80 -7.63
N THR A 201 29.31 -5.60 -7.09
CA THR A 201 30.37 -4.94 -6.31
C THR A 201 29.77 -4.23 -5.12
N LYS A 202 30.36 -4.47 -3.93
CA LYS A 202 30.04 -3.74 -2.70
C LYS A 202 30.86 -2.44 -2.71
N ARG A 203 30.19 -1.28 -2.54
CA ARG A 203 30.83 0.02 -2.33
C ARG A 203 30.74 0.42 -0.87
N ASP A 204 31.73 1.15 -0.38
CA ASP A 204 31.95 1.44 1.06
C ASP A 204 30.82 2.22 1.75
N ASP A 205 29.91 2.87 1.03
CA ASP A 205 28.98 3.85 1.64
C ASP A 205 27.50 3.52 1.56
N ASP A 206 27.04 2.58 0.67
CA ASP A 206 25.60 2.31 0.54
C ASP A 206 25.35 0.93 -0.11
N ASP A 207 24.26 0.75 -0.79
CA ASP A 207 23.79 -0.47 -1.43
C ASP A 207 24.82 -1.00 -2.46
N ALA A 208 24.90 -2.32 -2.61
CA ALA A 208 25.76 -2.93 -3.62
C ALA A 208 25.23 -2.63 -5.03
N HIS A 209 26.15 -2.55 -5.99
CA HIS A 209 25.84 -2.31 -7.40
C HIS A 209 25.87 -3.61 -8.20
N PHE A 210 24.85 -3.83 -9.00
CA PHE A 210 24.77 -4.94 -9.93
C PHE A 210 24.71 -4.42 -11.36
N ILE A 211 25.71 -4.77 -12.15
CA ILE A 211 25.87 -4.31 -13.54
C ILE A 211 25.72 -5.53 -14.45
N VAL A 212 24.87 -5.42 -15.46
CA VAL A 212 24.74 -6.45 -16.50
C VAL A 212 24.83 -5.76 -17.86
N GLY A 213 25.90 -6.02 -18.57
CA GLY A 213 26.19 -5.32 -19.81
C GLY A 213 26.48 -3.84 -19.58
N THR A 214 25.57 -2.97 -20.04
CA THR A 214 25.64 -1.52 -19.86
C THR A 214 24.65 -0.98 -18.83
N GLU A 215 23.78 -1.83 -18.29
CA GLU A 215 22.79 -1.42 -17.30
C GLU A 215 23.35 -1.61 -15.89
N GLU A 216 23.41 -0.52 -15.13
CA GLU A 216 23.75 -0.49 -13.71
C GLU A 216 22.49 -0.28 -12.88
N SER A 217 22.30 -1.10 -11.86
CA SER A 217 21.16 -1.03 -10.94
C SER A 217 21.63 -1.25 -9.51
N LEU A 218 20.92 -0.68 -8.55
CA LEU A 218 21.16 -0.93 -7.14
C LEU A 218 20.70 -2.35 -6.76
N TRP A 219 21.46 -3.02 -5.91
CA TRP A 219 21.15 -4.38 -5.48
C TRP A 219 19.78 -4.51 -4.84
N SER A 220 19.40 -3.54 -4.01
CA SER A 220 18.09 -3.48 -3.36
C SER A 220 16.91 -3.44 -4.33
N GLU A 221 17.11 -2.96 -5.57
CA GLU A 221 16.03 -2.89 -6.56
C GLU A 221 15.57 -4.26 -7.08
N TYR A 222 16.43 -5.27 -7.00
CA TYR A 222 16.11 -6.64 -7.42
C TYR A 222 15.31 -7.42 -6.38
N PHE A 223 15.36 -6.99 -5.11
CA PHE A 223 14.74 -7.70 -4.00
C PHE A 223 13.68 -6.85 -3.34
N ALA A 224 12.42 -7.16 -3.59
CA ALA A 224 11.31 -6.55 -2.86
C ALA A 224 11.14 -7.17 -1.46
N ARG A 225 11.73 -8.36 -1.23
CA ARG A 225 11.63 -9.15 0.02
C ARG A 225 12.86 -10.01 0.23
N GLU A 226 13.17 -10.33 1.50
CA GLU A 226 14.26 -11.24 1.91
C GLU A 226 14.19 -12.65 1.26
N LYS A 227 12.99 -13.08 0.82
CA LYS A 227 12.77 -14.40 0.21
C LYS A 227 12.89 -14.41 -1.31
N ASP A 228 13.06 -13.27 -1.93
CA ASP A 228 13.23 -13.18 -3.38
C ASP A 228 14.58 -13.82 -3.77
N ARG A 229 14.60 -14.43 -4.95
CA ARG A 229 15.78 -15.13 -5.46
C ARG A 229 16.03 -14.66 -6.88
N LEU A 230 17.22 -14.17 -7.16
CA LEU A 230 17.70 -13.89 -8.50
C LEU A 230 18.50 -15.10 -8.98
N LEU A 231 18.15 -15.66 -10.13
CA LEU A 231 18.85 -16.79 -10.72
C LEU A 231 19.62 -16.29 -11.93
N LEU A 232 20.90 -16.60 -11.96
CA LEU A 232 21.82 -16.24 -13.04
C LEU A 232 22.62 -17.45 -13.43
N GLN A 233 22.52 -17.83 -14.70
CA GLN A 233 23.38 -18.86 -15.27
C GLN A 233 24.68 -18.18 -15.73
N GLY A 234 25.75 -18.32 -14.94
CA GLY A 234 27.02 -17.67 -15.19
C GLY A 234 28.07 -18.65 -15.76
N ASP A 235 28.82 -18.15 -16.73
CA ASP A 235 30.05 -18.79 -17.21
C ASP A 235 31.23 -17.91 -16.77
N GLU A 236 32.40 -18.53 -16.56
CA GLU A 236 33.62 -17.85 -16.07
C GLU A 236 33.39 -17.05 -14.78
N VAL A 237 32.58 -17.63 -13.86
CA VAL A 237 32.19 -16.97 -12.62
C VAL A 237 33.37 -16.90 -11.67
N ARG A 238 33.70 -15.70 -11.21
CA ARG A 238 34.69 -15.44 -10.18
C ARG A 238 34.03 -14.73 -8.99
N ILE A 239 34.27 -15.22 -7.80
CA ILE A 239 33.82 -14.63 -6.55
C ILE A 239 35.07 -14.32 -5.73
N ASP A 240 35.42 -13.04 -5.61
CA ASP A 240 36.70 -12.56 -5.09
C ASP A 240 37.87 -13.32 -5.74
N ASP A 241 38.65 -14.07 -4.96
CA ASP A 241 39.84 -14.83 -5.44
C ASP A 241 39.51 -16.25 -5.92
N ARG A 242 38.24 -16.69 -5.89
CA ARG A 242 37.82 -18.06 -6.23
C ARG A 242 37.19 -18.12 -7.62
N ASP A 243 37.63 -19.10 -8.40
CA ASP A 243 37.05 -19.40 -9.73
C ASP A 243 36.04 -20.55 -9.59
N TYR A 244 34.81 -20.31 -10.02
CA TYR A 244 33.70 -21.29 -10.00
C TYR A 244 33.37 -21.83 -11.39
N GLY A 245 33.99 -21.30 -12.46
CA GLY A 245 33.71 -21.71 -13.84
C GLY A 245 32.26 -21.48 -14.25
N SER A 246 31.64 -22.50 -14.87
CA SER A 246 30.22 -22.44 -15.26
C SER A 246 29.33 -22.91 -14.13
N VAL A 247 28.59 -22.01 -13.52
CA VAL A 247 27.75 -22.26 -12.35
C VAL A 247 26.45 -21.47 -12.37
N THR A 248 25.38 -22.06 -11.83
CA THR A 248 24.16 -21.32 -11.57
C THR A 248 24.29 -20.60 -10.22
N LEU A 249 24.30 -19.28 -10.28
CA LEU A 249 24.23 -18.44 -9.10
C LEU A 249 22.77 -18.23 -8.67
N THR A 250 22.50 -18.51 -7.40
CA THR A 250 21.22 -18.20 -6.80
C THR A 250 21.47 -17.09 -5.75
N PHE A 251 21.15 -15.87 -6.09
CA PHE A 251 21.29 -14.75 -5.19
C PHE A 251 20.04 -14.62 -4.31
N HIS A 252 20.26 -14.36 -3.05
CA HIS A 252 19.31 -13.84 -2.09
C HIS A 252 19.73 -12.42 -1.72
N TYR A 253 18.92 -11.72 -0.95
CA TYR A 253 19.25 -10.36 -0.52
C TYR A 253 20.60 -10.29 0.21
N ASP A 254 20.88 -11.27 1.09
CA ASP A 254 22.01 -11.33 2.02
C ASP A 254 23.11 -12.33 1.64
N ARG A 255 22.86 -13.21 0.66
CA ARG A 255 23.76 -14.31 0.34
C ARG A 255 23.67 -14.77 -1.12
N VAL A 256 24.71 -15.41 -1.59
CA VAL A 256 24.75 -16.11 -2.89
C VAL A 256 25.06 -17.59 -2.71
N ASN A 257 24.34 -18.43 -3.44
CA ASN A 257 24.64 -19.86 -3.54
C ASN A 257 25.30 -20.10 -4.92
N ALA A 258 26.53 -20.62 -4.91
CA ALA A 258 27.33 -20.92 -6.09
C ALA A 258 27.78 -22.38 -6.04
N GLY A 259 27.20 -23.23 -6.90
CA GLY A 259 27.62 -24.65 -7.00
C GLY A 259 27.45 -25.49 -5.73
N GLY A 260 26.64 -25.04 -4.79
CA GLY A 260 26.42 -25.70 -3.48
C GLY A 260 27.04 -24.95 -2.29
N ASP A 261 27.98 -24.04 -2.53
CA ASP A 261 28.55 -23.16 -1.51
C ASP A 261 27.60 -22.00 -1.22
N VAL A 262 27.35 -21.73 0.07
CA VAL A 262 26.56 -20.57 0.52
C VAL A 262 27.52 -19.53 1.07
N LEU A 263 27.59 -18.38 0.39
CA LEU A 263 28.47 -17.28 0.73
C LEU A 263 27.63 -16.08 1.15
N MET A 264 27.97 -15.42 2.25
CA MET A 264 27.30 -14.20 2.69
C MET A 264 27.83 -13.02 1.87
N LEU A 265 26.91 -12.21 1.31
CA LEU A 265 27.28 -11.05 0.49
C LEU A 265 28.00 -9.98 1.30
N ASP A 266 27.79 -9.95 2.62
CA ASP A 266 28.49 -9.02 3.51
C ASP A 266 30.00 -9.29 3.59
N ASP A 267 30.41 -10.53 3.39
CA ASP A 267 31.81 -10.98 3.43
C ASP A 267 32.51 -10.90 2.05
N LEU A 268 31.75 -10.56 0.99
CA LEU A 268 32.25 -10.51 -0.38
C LEU A 268 32.46 -9.07 -0.84
N THR A 269 33.45 -8.87 -1.70
CA THR A 269 33.76 -7.57 -2.30
C THR A 269 33.35 -7.50 -3.78
N HIS A 270 33.52 -8.62 -4.51
CA HIS A 270 33.35 -8.63 -5.96
C HIS A 270 32.90 -10.00 -6.48
N ILE A 271 31.88 -9.98 -7.35
CA ILE A 271 31.46 -11.17 -8.12
C ILE A 271 31.41 -10.75 -9.59
N SER A 272 32.03 -11.51 -10.47
CA SER A 272 32.03 -11.25 -11.92
C SER A 272 31.89 -12.53 -12.71
N GLY A 273 31.51 -12.38 -13.97
CA GLY A 273 31.36 -13.47 -14.92
C GLY A 273 30.62 -13.00 -16.18
N VAL A 274 30.24 -13.94 -17.00
CA VAL A 274 29.40 -13.69 -18.16
C VAL A 274 28.13 -14.52 -18.08
N THR A 275 27.02 -13.99 -18.59
CA THR A 275 25.72 -14.66 -18.58
C THR A 275 25.01 -14.55 -19.92
N ARG A 276 24.14 -15.52 -20.20
CA ARG A 276 23.19 -15.46 -21.33
C ARG A 276 21.76 -15.31 -20.89
N GLU A 277 21.48 -15.58 -19.63
CA GLU A 277 20.12 -15.51 -19.09
C GLU A 277 20.13 -15.02 -17.64
N LEU A 278 19.29 -14.04 -17.37
CA LEU A 278 18.99 -13.54 -16.03
C LEU A 278 17.53 -13.81 -15.73
N VAL A 279 17.24 -14.53 -14.63
CA VAL A 279 15.87 -14.83 -14.20
C VAL A 279 15.55 -14.06 -12.95
N ILE A 280 14.72 -13.03 -13.10
CA ILE A 280 14.26 -12.20 -11.99
C ILE A 280 12.88 -12.73 -11.55
N PRO A 281 12.71 -13.17 -10.30
CA PRO A 281 11.39 -13.53 -9.80
C PRO A 281 10.53 -12.26 -9.72
N ARG A 282 9.36 -12.30 -10.33
CA ARG A 282 8.35 -11.25 -10.20
C ARG A 282 7.17 -11.77 -9.39
N GLU A 283 6.89 -11.13 -8.27
CA GLU A 283 5.58 -11.29 -7.65
C GLU A 283 4.59 -10.37 -8.38
N ALA A 284 3.47 -10.97 -8.82
CA ALA A 284 2.43 -10.26 -9.56
C ALA A 284 1.71 -9.21 -8.71
N MET A 285 1.72 -9.32 -7.37
CA MET A 285 0.99 -8.46 -6.45
C MET A 285 1.58 -8.51 -5.03
N GLY A 286 1.47 -7.41 -4.28
CA GLY A 286 1.87 -7.33 -2.89
C GLY A 286 0.97 -8.16 -1.95
N ARG A 287 1.54 -8.84 -0.96
CA ARG A 287 0.75 -9.54 0.08
C ARG A 287 -0.05 -8.58 0.96
N GLY A 288 0.32 -7.31 1.00
CA GLY A 288 -0.43 -6.25 1.67
C GLY A 288 -1.83 -6.09 1.10
N ASP A 289 -1.97 -6.15 -0.24
CA ASP A 289 -3.25 -6.00 -0.94
C ASP A 289 -4.26 -7.10 -0.56
N LEU A 290 -3.78 -8.35 -0.37
CA LEU A 290 -4.63 -9.47 0.06
C LEU A 290 -5.27 -9.18 1.42
N LYS A 291 -4.44 -8.77 2.38
CA LYS A 291 -4.87 -8.43 3.73
C LYS A 291 -5.73 -7.17 3.74
N PHE A 292 -5.46 -6.23 2.84
CA PHE A 292 -6.23 -4.99 2.74
C PHE A 292 -7.64 -5.24 2.19
N LEU A 293 -7.78 -6.11 1.19
CA LEU A 293 -9.10 -6.52 0.69
C LEU A 293 -9.87 -7.34 1.76
N ALA A 294 -9.17 -8.11 2.61
CA ALA A 294 -9.78 -8.75 3.76
C ALA A 294 -10.35 -7.73 4.75
N ALA A 295 -9.62 -6.65 5.06
CA ALA A 295 -10.12 -5.57 5.90
C ALA A 295 -11.34 -4.88 5.28
N ILE A 296 -11.35 -4.62 3.96
CA ILE A 296 -12.52 -4.11 3.25
C ILE A 296 -13.72 -5.05 3.41
N GLY A 297 -13.51 -6.36 3.25
CA GLY A 297 -14.54 -7.38 3.44
C GLY A 297 -15.11 -7.40 4.86
N ALA A 298 -14.26 -7.24 5.87
CA ALA A 298 -14.67 -7.21 7.28
C ALA A 298 -15.62 -6.05 7.61
N PHE A 299 -15.47 -4.89 6.97
CA PHE A 299 -16.37 -3.74 7.18
C PHE A 299 -17.60 -3.74 6.28
N LEU A 300 -17.48 -4.17 5.03
CA LEU A 300 -18.49 -3.93 3.99
C LEU A 300 -19.19 -5.20 3.48
N GLY A 301 -18.70 -6.39 3.87
CA GLY A 301 -19.24 -7.66 3.44
C GLY A 301 -18.77 -8.12 2.05
N TRP A 302 -19.17 -9.33 1.65
CA TRP A 302 -18.65 -10.03 0.48
C TRP A 302 -18.94 -9.34 -0.87
N ARG A 303 -20.11 -8.68 -0.99
CA ARG A 303 -20.48 -7.94 -2.21
C ARG A 303 -19.53 -6.79 -2.48
N ALA A 304 -19.15 -6.08 -1.44
CA ALA A 304 -18.18 -5.00 -1.51
C ALA A 304 -16.78 -5.50 -1.90
N VAL A 305 -16.37 -6.70 -1.46
CA VAL A 305 -15.12 -7.33 -1.87
C VAL A 305 -15.07 -7.50 -3.38
N LEU A 306 -16.10 -8.11 -3.97
CA LEU A 306 -16.16 -8.31 -5.42
C LEU A 306 -16.20 -7.00 -6.19
N PHE A 307 -17.01 -6.05 -5.72
CA PHE A 307 -17.10 -4.74 -6.36
C PHE A 307 -15.79 -3.96 -6.27
N SER A 308 -15.16 -3.92 -5.10
CA SER A 308 -13.89 -3.18 -4.89
C SER A 308 -12.77 -3.78 -5.74
N LEU A 309 -12.72 -5.10 -5.86
CA LEU A 309 -11.75 -5.77 -6.71
C LEU A 309 -11.98 -5.42 -8.19
N PHE A 310 -13.22 -5.50 -8.66
CA PHE A 310 -13.59 -5.18 -10.05
C PHE A 310 -13.32 -3.69 -10.36
N ALA A 311 -13.84 -2.79 -9.54
CA ALA A 311 -13.66 -1.35 -9.72
C ALA A 311 -12.19 -0.93 -9.63
N GLY A 312 -11.44 -1.50 -8.66
CA GLY A 312 -10.01 -1.27 -8.51
C GLY A 312 -9.21 -1.75 -9.72
N SER A 313 -9.50 -2.95 -10.24
CA SER A 313 -8.85 -3.49 -11.43
C SER A 313 -9.17 -2.66 -12.68
N LEU A 314 -10.41 -2.22 -12.84
CA LEU A 314 -10.82 -1.37 -13.96
C LEU A 314 -10.09 -0.02 -13.91
N LEU A 315 -10.09 0.63 -12.74
CA LEU A 315 -9.41 1.92 -12.55
C LEU A 315 -7.90 1.81 -12.77
N GLY A 316 -7.27 0.77 -12.24
CA GLY A 316 -5.84 0.51 -12.44
C GLY A 316 -5.51 0.26 -13.91
N SER A 317 -6.37 -0.47 -14.64
CA SER A 317 -6.19 -0.72 -16.08
C SER A 317 -6.33 0.57 -16.89
N VAL A 318 -7.31 1.42 -16.57
CA VAL A 318 -7.49 2.71 -17.24
C VAL A 318 -6.29 3.63 -17.01
N ILE A 319 -5.84 3.75 -15.77
CA ILE A 319 -4.66 4.57 -15.43
C ILE A 319 -3.40 4.02 -16.10
N GLY A 320 -3.20 2.70 -16.09
CA GLY A 320 -2.10 2.04 -16.79
C GLY A 320 -2.12 2.32 -18.29
N LEU A 321 -3.29 2.26 -18.93
CA LEU A 321 -3.44 2.57 -20.35
C LEU A 321 -3.14 4.04 -20.66
N VAL A 322 -3.66 4.96 -19.85
CA VAL A 322 -3.40 6.40 -20.00
C VAL A 322 -1.91 6.72 -19.88
N THR A 323 -1.21 6.12 -18.90
CA THR A 323 0.24 6.32 -18.72
C THR A 323 1.04 5.79 -19.91
N LEU A 324 0.62 4.68 -20.52
CA LEU A 324 1.23 4.17 -21.76
C LEU A 324 1.02 5.13 -22.94
N LEU A 325 -0.18 5.69 -23.09
CA LEU A 325 -0.51 6.62 -24.18
C LEU A 325 0.24 7.96 -24.07
N VAL A 326 0.56 8.41 -22.85
CA VAL A 326 1.31 9.65 -22.61
C VAL A 326 2.84 9.47 -22.84
N GLY A 327 3.28 8.29 -23.31
CA GLY A 327 4.67 8.07 -23.76
C GLY A 327 5.69 7.93 -22.63
N ARG A 328 5.28 7.68 -21.40
CA ARG A 328 6.20 7.27 -20.34
C ARG A 328 6.35 5.75 -20.40
N PRO A 329 7.57 5.21 -20.55
CA PRO A 329 7.79 3.76 -20.61
C PRO A 329 7.51 3.16 -19.21
N VAL A 330 6.25 2.78 -18.96
CA VAL A 330 5.78 2.27 -17.67
C VAL A 330 5.82 0.74 -17.60
N TRP A 331 6.50 0.08 -18.52
CA TRP A 331 6.63 -1.39 -18.50
C TRP A 331 7.30 -1.92 -17.21
N SER A 332 7.95 -1.06 -16.44
CA SER A 332 8.60 -1.39 -15.18
C SER A 332 8.06 -0.65 -13.94
N ALA A 333 7.14 0.31 -14.09
CA ALA A 333 6.63 1.04 -12.94
C ALA A 333 5.71 0.16 -12.11
N LYS A 334 6.08 -0.06 -10.86
CA LYS A 334 5.21 -0.68 -9.86
C LYS A 334 4.01 0.26 -9.63
N LEU A 335 2.80 -0.18 -9.97
CA LEU A 335 1.57 0.57 -9.67
C LEU A 335 1.02 0.07 -8.33
N PRO A 336 0.86 0.95 -7.33
CA PRO A 336 0.27 0.55 -6.06
C PRO A 336 -1.20 0.17 -6.27
N PHE A 337 -1.59 -1.06 -5.88
CA PHE A 337 -2.96 -1.54 -6.09
C PHE A 337 -3.90 -1.15 -4.94
N GLY A 338 -3.37 -0.95 -3.74
CA GLY A 338 -4.13 -0.54 -2.56
C GLY A 338 -5.02 0.69 -2.77
N PRO A 339 -4.53 1.79 -3.36
CA PRO A 339 -5.33 2.97 -3.68
C PRO A 339 -6.56 2.69 -4.54
N TYR A 340 -6.43 1.80 -5.51
CA TYR A 340 -7.55 1.43 -6.40
C TYR A 340 -8.59 0.59 -5.68
N LEU A 341 -8.16 -0.32 -4.80
CA LEU A 341 -9.05 -1.07 -3.91
C LEU A 341 -9.80 -0.14 -2.94
N ALA A 342 -9.08 0.83 -2.36
CA ALA A 342 -9.66 1.82 -1.47
C ALA A 342 -10.72 2.68 -2.17
N PHE A 343 -10.45 3.11 -3.40
CA PHE A 343 -11.43 3.84 -4.22
C PHE A 343 -12.67 3.00 -4.48
N GLY A 344 -12.52 1.72 -4.87
CA GLY A 344 -13.63 0.80 -5.05
C GLY A 344 -14.46 0.61 -3.77
N ALA A 345 -13.80 0.48 -2.63
CA ALA A 345 -14.45 0.37 -1.33
C ALA A 345 -15.23 1.64 -0.95
N LEU A 346 -14.65 2.83 -1.18
CA LEU A 346 -15.35 4.11 -0.97
C LEU A 346 -16.55 4.26 -1.92
N ALA A 347 -16.39 3.91 -3.19
CA ALA A 347 -17.50 3.91 -4.16
C ALA A 347 -18.64 2.98 -3.70
N TRP A 348 -18.31 1.81 -3.13
CA TRP A 348 -19.32 0.92 -2.56
C TRP A 348 -20.05 1.52 -1.36
N VAL A 349 -19.32 2.20 -0.43
CA VAL A 349 -19.95 2.85 0.73
C VAL A 349 -21.03 3.83 0.29
N PHE A 350 -20.77 4.63 -0.74
CA PHE A 350 -21.72 5.68 -1.16
C PHE A 350 -22.74 5.21 -2.20
N PHE A 351 -22.38 4.30 -3.09
CA PHE A 351 -23.17 3.92 -4.25
C PHE A 351 -23.58 2.43 -4.30
N GLY A 352 -23.15 1.61 -3.32
CA GLY A 352 -23.39 0.16 -3.33
C GLY A 352 -24.85 -0.24 -3.46
N GLU A 353 -25.78 0.46 -2.77
CA GLU A 353 -27.21 0.22 -2.91
C GLU A 353 -27.73 0.56 -4.34
N THR A 354 -27.21 1.62 -4.95
CA THR A 354 -27.58 2.03 -6.30
C THR A 354 -27.10 0.99 -7.32
N VAL A 355 -25.87 0.51 -7.16
CA VAL A 355 -25.31 -0.57 -7.98
C VAL A 355 -26.15 -1.84 -7.88
N LEU A 356 -26.53 -2.25 -6.67
CA LEU A 356 -27.35 -3.44 -6.46
C LEU A 356 -28.76 -3.29 -7.08
N ARG A 357 -29.36 -2.12 -6.97
CA ARG A 357 -30.67 -1.85 -7.59
C ARG A 357 -30.57 -1.91 -9.13
N TRP A 358 -29.56 -1.28 -9.70
CA TRP A 358 -29.33 -1.30 -11.15
C TRP A 358 -29.09 -2.73 -11.67
N TYR A 359 -28.26 -3.51 -10.97
CA TYR A 359 -28.02 -4.91 -11.31
C TYR A 359 -29.28 -5.76 -11.18
N GLY A 360 -30.09 -5.55 -10.13
CA GLY A 360 -31.37 -6.22 -9.95
C GLY A 360 -32.41 -5.89 -11.04
N ILE A 361 -32.36 -4.70 -11.65
CA ILE A 361 -33.20 -4.32 -12.80
C ILE A 361 -32.74 -5.05 -14.07
N LEU A 362 -31.42 -5.16 -14.29
CA LEU A 362 -30.86 -5.86 -15.46
C LEU A 362 -31.12 -7.37 -15.45
N LEU A 363 -31.30 -7.98 -14.28
CA LEU A 363 -31.54 -9.42 -14.13
C LEU A 363 -33.05 -9.77 -14.07
N ARG A 364 -33.97 -8.79 -14.14
CA ARG A 364 -35.40 -9.06 -14.31
C ARG A 364 -35.65 -9.31 -15.79
N PRO A 365 -36.12 -10.52 -16.18
CA PRO A 365 -36.46 -10.84 -17.56
C PRO A 365 -37.63 -9.98 -18.06
#